data_90c655b4e57ed7964501fb52594d7685
#
_entry.id   90c655b4e57ed7964501fb52594d7685
#
_cell.length_a   1.000
_cell.length_b   1.000
_cell.length_c   1.000
_cell.angle_alpha   90.00
_cell.angle_beta   90.00
_cell.angle_gamma   90.00
#
_symmetry.space_group_name_H-M   'P 1'
#
loop_
_entity.id
_entity.type
_entity.pdbx_description
1 polymer ?
#
loop_
_entity_poly.entity_id
_entity_poly.type
_entity_poly.pdbx_seq_one_letter_code
_entity_poly.pdbx_strand_id
1 'polypeptide(L)'
;MEITKNQEETADALRRVYQQGSLSFSGVYPIGEAMKRVAVGASLSIAELLDVAKLLQVAEHARQYGEQSQDKDEAGVNTRQDSLTGYFESLMPLEHLAREINRCILSEDEIADDASATLKDIRRNMKATNGKVHE
;
A
#
# COMPACT_ATOMS: atom_id res chain seq x y z
N MET A 1 -7.81 16.46 27.49
CA MET A 1 -9.18 16.67 27.00
C MET A 1 -9.20 16.64 25.50
N GLU A 2 -10.23 16.10 24.90
CA GLU A 2 -10.34 15.87 23.45
C GLU A 2 -10.18 17.11 22.59
N ILE A 3 -10.75 18.26 22.99
CA ILE A 3 -10.68 19.53 22.25
C ILE A 3 -9.24 20.02 22.14
N THR A 4 -8.48 19.97 23.23
CA THR A 4 -7.07 20.39 23.27
C THR A 4 -6.21 19.45 22.41
N LYS A 5 -6.45 18.14 22.49
CA LYS A 5 -5.76 17.14 21.66
C LYS A 5 -6.02 17.38 20.19
N ASN A 6 -7.27 17.63 19.77
CA ASN A 6 -7.63 17.89 18.38
C ASN A 6 -7.00 19.17 17.85
N GLN A 7 -6.92 20.23 18.66
CA GLN A 7 -6.24 21.47 18.31
C GLN A 7 -4.73 21.28 18.14
N GLU A 8 -4.11 20.50 19.00
CA GLU A 8 -2.68 20.17 18.94
C GLU A 8 -2.37 19.34 17.68
N GLU A 9 -3.17 18.33 17.38
CA GLU A 9 -3.05 17.52 16.17
C GLU A 9 -3.20 18.37 14.89
N THR A 10 -4.16 19.31 14.87
CA THR A 10 -4.37 20.23 13.75
C THR A 10 -3.17 21.16 13.57
N ALA A 11 -2.64 21.71 14.65
CA ALA A 11 -1.45 22.56 14.61
C ALA A 11 -0.23 21.80 14.11
N ASP A 12 -0.03 20.57 14.56
CA ASP A 12 1.09 19.72 14.14
C ASP A 12 0.95 19.31 12.67
N ALA A 13 -0.26 18.99 12.21
CA ALA A 13 -0.53 18.69 10.81
C ALA A 13 -0.23 19.89 9.91
N LEU A 14 -0.63 21.08 10.32
CA LEU A 14 -0.37 22.31 9.59
C LEU A 14 1.13 22.61 9.48
N ARG A 15 1.87 22.42 10.56
CA ARG A 15 3.33 22.59 10.58
C ARG A 15 4.00 21.60 9.62
N ARG A 16 3.59 20.33 9.60
CA ARG A 16 4.12 19.32 8.67
C ARG A 16 3.87 19.70 7.22
N VAL A 17 2.67 20.19 6.89
CA VAL A 17 2.33 20.65 5.53
C VAL A 17 3.21 21.82 5.10
N TYR A 18 3.49 22.77 6.00
CA TYR A 18 4.40 23.87 5.70
C TYR A 18 5.85 23.42 5.48
N GLN A 19 6.32 22.43 6.23
CA GLN A 19 7.72 21.98 6.16
C GLN A 19 8.00 21.02 5.01
N GLN A 20 7.06 20.17 4.65
CA GLN A 20 7.30 19.06 3.71
C GLN A 20 6.20 18.84 2.68
N GLY A 21 5.22 19.73 2.60
CA GLY A 21 4.09 19.60 1.68
C GLY A 21 2.99 18.70 2.20
N SER A 22 1.96 18.56 1.38
CA SER A 22 0.79 17.74 1.74
C SER A 22 0.98 16.27 1.42
N LEU A 23 0.33 15.42 2.22
CA LEU A 23 0.21 14.00 1.97
C LEU A 23 -1.08 13.73 1.19
N SER A 24 -0.98 12.94 0.11
CA SER A 24 -2.13 12.57 -0.71
C SER A 24 -2.61 11.16 -0.41
N PHE A 25 -3.92 11.00 -0.26
CA PHE A 25 -4.61 9.71 -0.16
C PHE A 25 -5.40 9.39 -1.44
N SER A 26 -5.04 10.00 -2.54
CA SER A 26 -5.71 9.83 -3.83
C SER A 26 -5.63 8.38 -4.32
N GLY A 27 -6.74 7.87 -4.83
CA GLY A 27 -6.82 6.51 -5.37
C GLY A 27 -7.01 5.41 -4.33
N VAL A 28 -7.25 5.77 -3.07
CA VAL A 28 -7.56 4.79 -2.01
C VAL A 28 -9.05 4.53 -1.98
N TYR A 29 -9.43 3.26 -2.05
CA TYR A 29 -10.80 2.78 -1.91
C TYR A 29 -10.98 1.98 -0.63
N PRO A 30 -12.17 1.99 -0.01
CA PRO A 30 -12.45 1.17 1.18
C PRO A 30 -12.33 -0.32 0.85
N ILE A 31 -11.58 -1.06 1.66
CA ILE A 31 -11.40 -2.51 1.50
C ILE A 31 -12.08 -3.32 2.62
N GLY A 32 -12.80 -2.68 3.52
CA GLY A 32 -13.40 -3.32 4.70
C GLY A 32 -14.29 -4.51 4.37
N GLU A 33 -15.18 -4.38 3.39
CA GLU A 33 -16.07 -5.47 2.95
C GLU A 33 -15.29 -6.62 2.30
N ALA A 34 -14.28 -6.31 1.50
CA ALA A 34 -13.40 -7.31 0.92
C ALA A 34 -12.66 -8.11 2.00
N MET A 35 -12.16 -7.43 3.03
CA MET A 35 -11.47 -8.07 4.15
C MET A 35 -12.40 -8.98 4.96
N LYS A 36 -13.65 -8.59 5.18
CA LYS A 36 -14.65 -9.44 5.85
C LYS A 36 -14.90 -10.73 5.06
N ARG A 37 -14.98 -10.67 3.74
CA ARG A 37 -15.15 -11.85 2.89
C ARG A 37 -13.93 -12.77 2.94
N VAL A 38 -12.73 -12.22 2.90
CA VAL A 38 -11.48 -13.00 3.05
C VAL A 38 -11.44 -13.71 4.40
N ALA A 39 -11.87 -13.04 5.48
CA ALA A 39 -11.90 -13.62 6.83
C ALA A 39 -12.78 -14.88 6.94
N VAL A 40 -13.80 -15.01 6.09
CA VAL A 40 -14.65 -16.21 6.00
C VAL A 40 -14.27 -17.16 4.87
N GLY A 41 -13.09 -17.00 4.29
CA GLY A 41 -12.52 -17.91 3.29
C GLY A 41 -12.84 -17.59 1.82
N ALA A 42 -13.43 -16.43 1.53
CA ALA A 42 -13.66 -15.99 0.16
C ALA A 42 -12.39 -15.46 -0.50
N SER A 43 -12.35 -15.50 -1.81
CA SER A 43 -11.27 -14.93 -2.62
C SER A 43 -11.56 -13.48 -3.02
N LEU A 44 -10.51 -12.72 -3.29
CA LEU A 44 -10.60 -11.37 -3.83
C LEU A 44 -10.55 -11.39 -5.36
N SER A 45 -11.27 -10.45 -6.00
CA SER A 45 -11.12 -10.19 -7.42
C SER A 45 -9.79 -9.48 -7.72
N ILE A 46 -9.40 -9.43 -8.99
CA ILE A 46 -8.20 -8.72 -9.44
C ILE A 46 -8.30 -7.23 -9.06
N ALA A 47 -9.44 -6.60 -9.31
CA ALA A 47 -9.66 -5.20 -8.95
C ALA A 47 -9.52 -4.95 -7.45
N GLU A 48 -10.07 -5.83 -6.62
CA GLU A 48 -9.95 -5.74 -5.15
C GLU A 48 -8.50 -5.92 -4.68
N LEU A 49 -7.73 -6.81 -5.31
CA LEU A 49 -6.30 -6.97 -5.01
C LEU A 49 -5.50 -5.73 -5.39
N LEU A 50 -5.82 -5.08 -6.50
CA LEU A 50 -5.20 -3.81 -6.89
C LEU A 50 -5.54 -2.68 -5.93
N ASP A 51 -6.77 -2.63 -5.43
CA ASP A 51 -7.17 -1.67 -4.39
C ASP A 51 -6.37 -1.88 -3.09
N VAL A 52 -6.18 -3.13 -2.69
CA VAL A 52 -5.33 -3.46 -1.53
C VAL A 52 -3.89 -3.01 -1.76
N ALA A 53 -3.31 -3.31 -2.91
CA ALA A 53 -1.94 -2.90 -3.25
C ALA A 53 -1.80 -1.38 -3.24
N LYS A 54 -2.78 -0.66 -3.77
CA LYS A 54 -2.80 0.81 -3.76
C LYS A 54 -2.87 1.37 -2.34
N LEU A 55 -3.74 0.80 -1.50
CA LEU A 55 -3.83 1.18 -0.09
C LEU A 55 -2.49 0.99 0.63
N LEU A 56 -1.83 -0.15 0.42
CA LEU A 56 -0.53 -0.45 1.02
C LEU A 56 0.57 0.50 0.53
N GLN A 57 0.54 0.86 -0.74
CA GLN A 57 1.47 1.84 -1.32
C GLN A 57 1.28 3.23 -0.68
N VAL A 58 0.03 3.66 -0.51
CA VAL A 58 -0.27 4.95 0.15
C VAL A 58 0.13 4.91 1.62
N ALA A 59 -0.08 3.78 2.31
CA ALA A 59 0.38 3.59 3.69
C ALA A 59 1.90 3.70 3.81
N GLU A 60 2.66 3.14 2.86
CA GLU A 60 4.12 3.28 2.80
C GLU A 60 4.55 4.74 2.64
N HIS A 61 3.94 5.46 1.70
CA HIS A 61 4.22 6.88 1.50
C HIS A 61 3.86 7.71 2.74
N ALA A 62 2.76 7.40 3.40
CA ALA A 62 2.36 8.07 4.64
C ALA A 62 3.37 7.82 5.76
N ARG A 63 3.86 6.61 5.92
CA ARG A 63 4.88 6.28 6.90
C ARG A 63 6.18 7.03 6.63
N GLN A 64 6.66 7.03 5.39
CA GLN A 64 7.83 7.79 4.97
C GLN A 64 7.65 9.30 5.22
N TYR A 65 6.48 9.84 4.92
CA TYR A 65 6.14 11.22 5.21
C TYR A 65 6.24 11.52 6.71
N GLY A 66 5.75 10.64 7.55
CA GLY A 66 5.84 10.77 9.00
C GLY A 66 7.29 10.77 9.50
N GLU A 67 8.14 9.95 8.92
CA GLU A 67 9.55 9.84 9.28
C GLU A 67 10.38 11.05 8.84
N GLN A 68 10.08 11.64 7.68
CA GLN A 68 10.79 12.79 7.14
C GLN A 68 10.65 14.07 7.98
N SER A 69 9.58 14.17 8.77
CA SER A 69 9.35 15.34 9.62
C SER A 69 10.20 15.37 10.90
N GLN A 70 11.02 14.35 11.10
CA GLN A 70 11.86 14.27 12.27
C GLN A 70 13.12 15.10 12.04
N ASP A 71 13.18 16.30 12.65
CA ASP A 71 14.41 17.06 12.75
C ASP A 71 15.43 16.21 13.52
N LYS A 72 16.50 15.85 12.86
CA LYS A 72 17.66 15.23 13.52
C LYS A 72 18.50 16.32 14.15
N ASP A 73 18.83 16.17 15.42
CA ASP A 73 19.82 17.02 16.05
C ASP A 73 21.23 16.77 15.44
N GLU A 74 22.20 17.56 15.83
CA GLU A 74 23.59 17.41 15.38
C GLU A 74 24.18 16.02 15.67
N ALA A 75 23.59 15.27 16.61
CA ALA A 75 23.98 13.90 16.95
C ALA A 75 23.21 12.83 16.17
N GLY A 76 22.29 13.23 15.27
CA GLY A 76 21.48 12.30 14.49
C GLY A 76 20.31 11.67 15.25
N VAL A 77 19.99 12.20 16.44
CA VAL A 77 18.87 11.74 17.26
C VAL A 77 17.60 12.49 16.84
N ASN A 78 16.52 11.74 16.64
CA ASN A 78 15.22 12.32 16.32
C ASN A 78 14.70 13.16 17.47
N THR A 79 14.69 14.48 17.30
CA THR A 79 14.37 15.42 18.38
C THR A 79 12.92 15.86 18.40
N ARG A 80 12.14 15.58 17.35
CA ARG A 80 10.74 16.02 17.28
C ARG A 80 9.80 14.87 17.04
N GLN A 81 9.23 14.39 18.12
CA GLN A 81 7.95 13.70 18.12
C GLN A 81 6.85 14.75 18.33
N ASP A 82 5.78 14.67 17.54
CA ASP A 82 4.58 15.48 17.71
C ASP A 82 3.36 14.59 17.99
N SER A 83 2.18 15.18 18.08
CA SER A 83 0.94 14.44 18.35
C SER A 83 0.55 13.45 17.24
N LEU A 84 1.11 13.57 16.04
CA LEU A 84 0.83 12.73 14.89
C LEU A 84 1.82 11.57 14.72
N THR A 85 2.95 11.61 15.40
CA THR A 85 4.01 10.58 15.25
C THR A 85 3.48 9.17 15.50
N GLY A 86 2.69 8.98 16.55
CA GLY A 86 2.10 7.67 16.87
C GLY A 86 1.19 7.13 15.77
N TYR A 87 0.44 7.98 15.07
CA TYR A 87 -0.39 7.57 13.95
C TYR A 87 0.45 7.04 12.77
N PHE A 88 1.53 7.73 12.42
CA PHE A 88 2.42 7.30 11.34
C PHE A 88 3.18 6.03 11.70
N GLU A 89 3.67 5.91 12.93
CA GLU A 89 4.37 4.71 13.40
C GLU A 89 3.47 3.48 13.47
N SER A 90 2.17 3.66 13.66
CA SER A 90 1.20 2.56 13.70
C SER A 90 0.90 1.96 12.33
N LEU A 91 1.28 2.62 11.24
CA LEU A 91 1.08 2.11 9.89
C LEU A 91 2.00 0.93 9.60
N MET A 92 1.43 -0.16 9.10
CA MET A 92 2.14 -1.37 8.70
C MET A 92 1.90 -1.61 7.21
N PRO A 93 2.76 -1.10 6.32
CA PRO A 93 2.50 -1.09 4.88
C PRO A 93 2.63 -2.46 4.21
N LEU A 94 3.05 -3.52 4.90
CA LEU A 94 3.18 -4.88 4.38
C LEU A 94 3.82 -4.90 2.97
N GLU A 95 5.02 -4.37 2.85
CA GLU A 95 5.71 -4.17 1.57
C GLU A 95 5.83 -5.44 0.72
N HIS A 96 6.05 -6.59 1.37
CA HIS A 96 6.14 -7.87 0.66
C HIS A 96 4.83 -8.22 -0.02
N LEU A 97 3.69 -7.99 0.64
CA LEU A 97 2.37 -8.27 0.08
C LEU A 97 2.08 -7.34 -1.10
N ALA A 98 2.32 -6.05 -0.94
CA ALA A 98 2.14 -5.07 -2.02
C ALA A 98 2.99 -5.40 -3.24
N ARG A 99 4.25 -5.75 -3.01
CA ARG A 99 5.19 -6.12 -4.05
C ARG A 99 4.76 -7.40 -4.79
N GLU A 100 4.28 -8.40 -4.05
CA GLU A 100 3.81 -9.66 -4.62
C GLU A 100 2.53 -9.47 -5.44
N ILE A 101 1.58 -8.67 -4.97
CA ILE A 101 0.38 -8.33 -5.74
C ILE A 101 0.77 -7.66 -7.06
N ASN A 102 1.63 -6.65 -7.01
CA ASN A 102 2.08 -5.93 -8.20
C ASN A 102 2.91 -6.79 -9.17
N ARG A 103 3.63 -7.76 -8.66
CA ARG A 103 4.35 -8.73 -9.48
C ARG A 103 3.40 -9.66 -10.24
N CYS A 104 2.36 -10.12 -9.59
CA CYS A 104 1.41 -11.08 -10.16
C CYS A 104 0.36 -10.43 -11.05
N ILE A 105 -0.07 -9.21 -10.74
CA ILE A 105 -1.16 -8.51 -11.42
C ILE A 105 -0.60 -7.29 -12.14
N LEU A 106 -0.59 -7.36 -13.48
CA LEU A 106 -0.06 -6.29 -14.32
C LEU A 106 -1.10 -5.19 -14.57
N SER A 107 -2.37 -5.58 -14.69
CA SER A 107 -3.52 -4.69 -14.86
C SER A 107 -4.81 -5.39 -14.43
N GLU A 108 -5.94 -4.71 -14.50
CA GLU A 108 -7.25 -5.32 -14.20
C GLU A 108 -7.57 -6.53 -15.07
N ASP A 109 -7.01 -6.57 -16.27
CA ASP A 109 -7.25 -7.62 -17.26
C ASP A 109 -6.07 -8.57 -17.46
N GLU A 110 -4.95 -8.34 -16.81
CA GLU A 110 -3.72 -9.06 -17.09
C GLU A 110 -2.99 -9.56 -15.83
N ILE A 111 -2.86 -10.87 -15.73
CA ILE A 111 -2.06 -11.55 -14.72
C ILE A 111 -0.73 -11.96 -15.35
N ALA A 112 0.38 -11.75 -14.66
CA ALA A 112 1.70 -12.14 -15.12
C ALA A 112 1.80 -13.63 -15.39
N ASP A 113 2.45 -14.03 -16.46
CA ASP A 113 2.64 -15.43 -16.84
C ASP A 113 3.29 -16.27 -15.75
N ASP A 114 4.16 -15.65 -14.96
CA ASP A 114 4.89 -16.27 -13.87
C ASP A 114 4.30 -16.00 -12.48
N ALA A 115 3.04 -15.55 -12.40
CA ALA A 115 2.36 -15.31 -11.12
C ALA A 115 2.35 -16.56 -10.23
N SER A 116 2.23 -17.75 -10.84
CA SER A 116 2.50 -19.01 -10.17
C SER A 116 3.19 -19.98 -11.12
N ALA A 117 3.89 -20.97 -10.57
CA ALA A 117 4.53 -22.01 -11.37
C ALA A 117 3.50 -22.78 -12.21
N THR A 118 2.35 -23.09 -11.64
CA THR A 118 1.25 -23.77 -12.31
C THR A 118 0.72 -22.97 -13.51
N LEU A 119 0.46 -21.68 -13.32
CA LEU A 119 -0.01 -20.80 -14.39
C LEU A 119 1.02 -20.67 -15.50
N LYS A 120 2.29 -20.55 -15.17
CA LYS A 120 3.39 -20.52 -16.13
C LYS A 120 3.42 -21.76 -17.02
N ASP A 121 3.30 -22.93 -16.42
CA ASP A 121 3.29 -24.20 -17.13
C ASP A 121 2.05 -24.35 -18.01
N ILE A 122 0.87 -23.98 -17.51
CA ILE A 122 -0.37 -24.02 -18.30
C ILE A 122 -0.27 -23.10 -19.52
N ARG A 123 0.16 -21.85 -19.34
CA ARG A 123 0.30 -20.90 -20.45
C ARG A 123 1.35 -21.32 -21.47
N ARG A 124 2.46 -21.89 -21.01
CA ARG A 124 3.49 -22.46 -21.89
C ARG A 124 2.93 -23.59 -22.75
N ASN A 125 2.16 -24.49 -22.14
CA ASN A 125 1.52 -25.59 -22.83
C ASN A 125 0.47 -25.12 -23.84
N MET A 126 -0.31 -24.10 -23.50
CA MET A 126 -1.26 -23.46 -24.41
C MET A 126 -0.58 -22.85 -25.63
N LYS A 127 0.52 -22.12 -25.45
CA LYS A 127 1.31 -21.54 -26.54
C LYS A 127 1.89 -22.62 -27.46
N ALA A 128 2.42 -23.70 -26.89
CA ALA A 128 2.94 -24.82 -27.65
C ALA A 128 1.84 -25.52 -28.47
N THR A 129 0.64 -25.70 -27.90
CA THR A 129 -0.52 -26.29 -28.60
C THR A 129 -1.02 -25.39 -29.73
N ASN A 130 -1.12 -24.07 -29.48
CA ASN A 130 -1.52 -23.13 -30.52
C ASN A 130 -0.49 -23.06 -31.67
N GLY A 131 0.79 -23.16 -31.39
CA GLY A 131 1.83 -23.24 -32.39
C GLY A 131 1.72 -24.48 -33.27
N LYS A 132 1.31 -25.62 -32.69
CA LYS A 132 1.09 -26.87 -33.46
C LYS A 132 -0.15 -26.84 -34.36
N VAL A 133 -1.17 -26.10 -33.98
CA VAL A 133 -2.42 -25.98 -34.76
C VAL A 133 -2.21 -25.11 -36.01
N HIS A 134 -1.26 -24.21 -36.01
CA HIS A 134 -0.94 -23.32 -37.12
C HIS A 134 0.13 -23.88 -38.09
N GLU A 135 0.73 -25.00 -37.78
CA GLU A 135 1.58 -25.77 -38.66
C GLU A 135 0.77 -26.70 -39.57
#